data_9fa90a885be9f9ab9f3039da0b37f039
#
_entry.id   9fa90a885be9f9ab9f3039da0b37f039
#
_cell.length_a   1.000
_cell.length_b   1.000
_cell.length_c   1.000
_cell.angle_alpha   90.00
_cell.angle_beta   90.00
_cell.angle_gamma   90.00
#
_symmetry.space_group_name_H-M   'P 1'
#
loop_
_entity.id
_entity.type
_entity.pdbx_description
1 polymer ?
#
loop_
_entity_poly.entity_id
_entity_poly.type
_entity_poly.pdbx_seq_one_letter_code
_entity_poly.pdbx_strand_id
1 'polypeptide(L)'
;MSESRAFCPRCGDPVPERSASDATDPLRPGAEVELCDACYFEDFDFVDAPDRIDVRVCSQCGAVHQGNRWVDIGAQDYTDIAIEKVSEALGVHVDVADVAWQVEPEQVDENTIRMHCFFTGVVRGTPVEEEVTVPVKISRQTCQRCGRIAGDYYASTVQIRAEDRTPTGEETDRAEEIAHRVVADMEATGDRNAFVTEIGEVDDGLNIKVSTNKIGKKIANKMIEEFGGTVNDAETLVTEDEDGNEVYRVTFAVRLPPYTPGDIIDLANDDEGPVLVRSAHGNLKGTRVTTGERYEASYEEGNSPDARKLGELEDGVETTVVTVEDENAVQVLDPETYQAKTVSRPAYFDPEAETVPVLKSRAGLHILPDPDPNTGDDGDDEPYDPYSHTDIDPDTDV
;
A
#
# COMPACT_ATOMS: atom_id res chain seq x y z
N MET A 1 -2.70 77.73 -2.87
CA MET A 1 -2.61 76.47 -3.57
C MET A 1 -4.03 75.90 -3.67
N SER A 2 -4.56 75.79 -4.86
CA SER A 2 -5.93 75.34 -5.06
C SER A 2 -5.96 73.85 -4.95
N GLU A 3 -6.49 73.30 -3.84
CA GLU A 3 -6.75 71.88 -3.70
C GLU A 3 -7.79 71.50 -4.76
N SER A 4 -7.38 70.68 -5.74
CA SER A 4 -8.28 70.10 -6.72
C SER A 4 -9.08 68.98 -6.06
N ARG A 5 -10.26 69.31 -5.53
CA ARG A 5 -11.20 68.31 -5.05
C ARG A 5 -11.69 67.46 -6.23
N ALA A 6 -11.49 66.15 -6.13
CA ALA A 6 -12.08 65.20 -7.06
C ALA A 6 -13.61 65.14 -6.84
N PHE A 7 -14.37 65.06 -7.94
CA PHE A 7 -15.84 64.94 -7.90
C PHE A 7 -16.28 63.60 -8.47
N CYS A 8 -17.25 62.99 -7.83
CA CYS A 8 -17.83 61.73 -8.26
C CYS A 8 -18.41 61.86 -9.68
N PRO A 9 -17.99 61.04 -10.65
CA PRO A 9 -18.47 61.13 -12.03
C PRO A 9 -19.92 60.70 -12.17
N ARG A 10 -20.51 60.01 -11.17
CA ARG A 10 -21.89 59.51 -11.22
C ARG A 10 -22.89 60.52 -10.69
N CYS A 11 -22.63 61.15 -9.56
CA CYS A 11 -23.56 62.09 -8.92
C CYS A 11 -23.04 63.51 -8.85
N GLY A 12 -21.77 63.82 -9.07
CA GLY A 12 -21.14 65.13 -8.96
C GLY A 12 -20.78 65.56 -7.54
N ASP A 13 -20.99 64.73 -6.52
CA ASP A 13 -20.62 65.05 -5.15
C ASP A 13 -19.08 64.98 -4.95
N PRO A 14 -18.52 65.71 -3.99
CA PRO A 14 -17.08 65.66 -3.71
C PRO A 14 -16.69 64.27 -3.18
N VAL A 15 -15.59 63.72 -3.73
CA VAL A 15 -14.99 62.49 -3.26
C VAL A 15 -14.09 62.81 -2.06
N PRO A 16 -14.21 62.11 -0.91
CA PRO A 16 -13.34 62.32 0.26
C PRO A 16 -11.89 61.98 -0.08
N GLU A 17 -10.93 62.81 0.38
CA GLU A 17 -9.50 62.49 0.29
C GLU A 17 -9.19 61.32 1.18
N ARG A 18 -8.76 60.18 0.59
CA ARG A 18 -8.29 59.03 1.34
C ARG A 18 -6.79 59.11 1.56
N SER A 19 -6.32 58.63 2.71
CA SER A 19 -4.89 58.57 3.01
C SER A 19 -4.18 57.58 2.07
N ALA A 20 -2.96 57.92 1.66
CA ALA A 20 -2.16 57.09 0.76
C ALA A 20 -1.87 55.66 1.28
N SER A 21 -2.23 55.36 2.53
CA SER A 21 -2.16 54.01 3.09
C SER A 21 -3.25 53.05 2.56
N ASP A 22 -4.36 53.61 2.05
CA ASP A 22 -5.48 52.84 1.54
C ASP A 22 -5.39 52.62 0.01
N ALA A 23 -4.37 53.20 -0.65
CA ALA A 23 -4.25 53.28 -2.10
C ALA A 23 -3.20 52.33 -2.72
N THR A 24 -2.55 51.47 -1.96
CA THR A 24 -1.46 50.64 -2.49
C THR A 24 -1.85 49.18 -2.64
N ASP A 25 -2.68 48.89 -3.60
CA ASP A 25 -2.68 47.60 -4.25
C ASP A 25 -1.77 47.68 -5.50
N PRO A 26 -0.58 47.03 -5.50
CA PRO A 26 0.34 47.00 -6.65
C PRO A 26 -0.22 46.26 -7.87
N LEU A 27 -1.40 45.65 -7.76
CA LEU A 27 -2.08 44.92 -8.84
C LEU A 27 -3.12 45.74 -9.60
N ARG A 28 -3.36 47.03 -9.24
CA ARG A 28 -4.23 47.96 -9.97
C ARG A 28 -3.43 49.05 -10.70
N PRO A 29 -3.02 48.83 -11.96
CA PRO A 29 -2.44 49.89 -12.78
C PRO A 29 -3.55 50.75 -13.40
N GLY A 30 -3.71 51.98 -12.93
CA GLY A 30 -4.53 53.00 -13.56
C GLY A 30 -5.40 53.74 -12.57
N ALA A 31 -5.45 55.09 -12.68
CA ALA A 31 -6.33 55.94 -11.89
C ALA A 31 -7.80 55.55 -12.18
N GLU A 32 -8.36 54.70 -11.32
CA GLU A 32 -9.79 54.44 -11.33
C GLU A 32 -10.51 55.74 -10.95
N VAL A 33 -11.53 56.06 -11.71
CA VAL A 33 -12.42 57.16 -11.44
C VAL A 33 -13.11 56.89 -10.11
N GLU A 34 -12.63 57.54 -9.03
CA GLU A 34 -13.15 57.33 -7.68
C GLU A 34 -14.59 57.76 -7.55
N LEU A 35 -15.48 56.83 -7.19
CA LEU A 35 -16.86 57.13 -6.79
C LEU A 35 -16.89 57.66 -5.34
N CYS A 36 -17.84 58.58 -5.04
CA CYS A 36 -18.16 58.92 -3.67
C CYS A 36 -18.71 57.68 -2.93
N ASP A 37 -18.66 57.65 -1.57
CA ASP A 37 -19.05 56.48 -0.80
C ASP A 37 -20.52 56.10 -1.07
N ALA A 38 -21.43 57.05 -1.21
CA ALA A 38 -22.83 56.77 -1.53
C ALA A 38 -22.99 55.98 -2.85
N CYS A 39 -22.32 56.45 -3.93
CA CYS A 39 -22.39 55.77 -5.23
C CYS A 39 -21.60 54.45 -5.27
N TYR A 40 -20.57 54.31 -4.44
CA TYR A 40 -19.82 53.07 -4.32
C TYR A 40 -20.68 51.99 -3.65
N PHE A 41 -21.31 52.32 -2.51
CA PHE A 41 -22.12 51.34 -1.77
C PHE A 41 -23.47 51.03 -2.45
N GLU A 42 -23.92 51.79 -3.43
CA GLU A 42 -25.10 51.41 -4.23
C GLU A 42 -24.91 50.14 -5.05
N ASP A 43 -23.68 49.92 -5.55
CA ASP A 43 -23.34 48.76 -6.41
C ASP A 43 -22.33 47.82 -5.73
N PHE A 44 -22.19 47.93 -4.40
CA PHE A 44 -21.24 47.14 -3.66
C PHE A 44 -21.87 45.82 -3.15
N ASP A 45 -21.37 44.74 -3.62
CA ASP A 45 -21.68 43.39 -3.13
C ASP A 45 -20.52 42.90 -2.23
N PHE A 46 -20.76 42.68 -0.95
CA PHE A 46 -19.75 42.27 0.00
C PHE A 46 -19.35 40.78 -0.22
N VAL A 47 -20.37 39.94 -0.44
CA VAL A 47 -20.19 38.49 -0.55
C VAL A 47 -20.74 37.98 -1.89
N ASP A 48 -19.91 37.34 -2.66
CA ASP A 48 -20.32 36.56 -3.82
C ASP A 48 -20.69 35.15 -3.36
N ALA A 49 -21.96 34.80 -3.48
CA ALA A 49 -22.50 33.54 -3.04
C ALA A 49 -23.30 32.85 -4.16
N PRO A 50 -23.14 31.53 -4.37
CA PRO A 50 -23.96 30.81 -5.33
C PRO A 50 -25.41 30.65 -4.82
N ASP A 51 -26.38 30.63 -5.73
CA ASP A 51 -27.79 30.40 -5.42
C ASP A 51 -28.03 29.05 -4.77
N ARG A 52 -27.20 28.04 -5.08
CA ARG A 52 -27.28 26.69 -4.57
C ARG A 52 -25.97 25.91 -4.80
N ILE A 53 -25.64 25.01 -3.89
CA ILE A 53 -24.56 24.07 -4.04
C ILE A 53 -25.13 22.64 -4.13
N ASP A 54 -24.82 21.92 -5.20
CA ASP A 54 -25.19 20.52 -5.37
C ASP A 54 -23.97 19.62 -5.07
N VAL A 55 -24.07 18.75 -4.05
CA VAL A 55 -23.01 17.86 -3.62
C VAL A 55 -23.43 16.41 -3.84
N ARG A 56 -22.59 15.64 -4.51
CA ARG A 56 -22.79 14.18 -4.65
C ARG A 56 -21.92 13.45 -3.65
N VAL A 57 -22.53 12.63 -2.79
CA VAL A 57 -21.84 11.88 -1.74
C VAL A 57 -22.10 10.39 -1.92
N CYS A 58 -21.06 9.59 -1.74
CA CYS A 58 -21.22 8.15 -1.76
C CYS A 58 -21.88 7.67 -0.47
N SER A 59 -23.04 7.00 -0.60
CA SER A 59 -23.80 6.48 0.55
C SER A 59 -23.08 5.33 1.29
N GLN A 60 -22.04 4.75 0.72
CA GLN A 60 -21.32 3.61 1.29
C GLN A 60 -20.03 4.03 2.01
N CYS A 61 -19.21 4.90 1.40
CA CYS A 61 -17.89 5.27 1.93
C CYS A 61 -17.75 6.75 2.29
N GLY A 62 -18.78 7.58 2.08
CA GLY A 62 -18.73 9.01 2.40
C GLY A 62 -17.94 9.88 1.41
N ALA A 63 -17.32 9.30 0.40
CA ALA A 63 -16.56 10.06 -0.58
C ALA A 63 -17.43 11.09 -1.31
N VAL A 64 -16.85 12.26 -1.60
CA VAL A 64 -17.50 13.36 -2.29
C VAL A 64 -17.02 13.44 -3.72
N HIS A 65 -17.94 13.67 -4.66
CA HIS A 65 -17.61 13.84 -6.06
C HIS A 65 -17.18 15.28 -6.33
N GLN A 66 -15.92 15.45 -6.72
CA GLN A 66 -15.33 16.76 -7.06
C GLN A 66 -14.88 16.75 -8.53
N GLY A 67 -15.42 17.67 -9.32
CA GLY A 67 -15.16 17.70 -10.77
C GLY A 67 -15.60 16.40 -11.45
N ASN A 68 -14.64 15.55 -11.84
CA ASN A 68 -14.87 14.27 -12.51
C ASN A 68 -14.43 13.05 -11.70
N ARG A 69 -14.10 13.21 -10.42
CA ARG A 69 -13.59 12.13 -9.57
C ARG A 69 -14.22 12.14 -8.18
N TRP A 70 -14.21 10.98 -7.55
CA TRP A 70 -14.56 10.81 -6.16
C TRP A 70 -13.33 11.01 -5.29
N VAL A 71 -13.47 11.78 -4.22
CA VAL A 71 -12.39 12.13 -3.30
C VAL A 71 -12.82 11.79 -1.88
N ASP A 72 -11.93 11.19 -1.10
CA ASP A 72 -12.12 11.02 0.32
C ASP A 72 -11.84 12.36 1.01
N ILE A 73 -12.79 12.81 1.81
CA ILE A 73 -12.69 14.02 2.61
C ILE A 73 -12.73 13.66 4.09
N GLY A 74 -12.13 14.50 4.93
CA GLY A 74 -12.09 14.27 6.38
C GLY A 74 -13.42 14.51 7.10
N ALA A 75 -14.46 14.93 6.38
CA ALA A 75 -15.79 15.19 6.93
C ALA A 75 -16.47 13.89 7.39
N GLN A 76 -17.05 13.92 8.58
CA GLN A 76 -17.67 12.75 9.20
C GLN A 76 -19.17 12.65 8.93
N ASP A 77 -19.84 13.78 8.68
CA ASP A 77 -21.25 13.84 8.37
C ASP A 77 -21.58 14.81 7.24
N TYR A 78 -22.86 14.88 6.86
CA TYR A 78 -23.30 15.75 5.76
C TYR A 78 -23.24 17.24 6.11
N THR A 79 -23.31 17.59 7.39
CA THR A 79 -23.19 18.97 7.86
C THR A 79 -21.77 19.48 7.66
N ASP A 80 -20.78 18.65 8.03
CA ASP A 80 -19.37 18.98 7.84
C ASP A 80 -19.05 19.17 6.34
N ILE A 81 -19.59 18.26 5.49
CA ILE A 81 -19.44 18.38 4.04
C ILE A 81 -20.06 19.69 3.51
N ALA A 82 -21.24 20.06 4.01
CA ALA A 82 -21.91 21.27 3.59
C ALA A 82 -21.13 22.54 4.02
N ILE A 83 -20.58 22.55 5.24
CA ILE A 83 -19.73 23.65 5.74
C ILE A 83 -18.48 23.79 4.85
N GLU A 84 -17.79 22.68 4.55
CA GLU A 84 -16.62 22.71 3.69
C GLU A 84 -16.95 23.28 2.29
N LYS A 85 -18.02 22.76 1.67
CA LYS A 85 -18.40 23.19 0.31
C LYS A 85 -18.89 24.62 0.23
N VAL A 86 -19.56 25.12 1.26
CA VAL A 86 -19.93 26.53 1.36
C VAL A 86 -18.68 27.40 1.51
N SER A 87 -17.74 27.00 2.39
CA SER A 87 -16.48 27.73 2.62
C SER A 87 -15.65 27.85 1.34
N GLU A 88 -15.65 26.81 0.49
CA GLU A 88 -14.95 26.81 -0.80
C GLU A 88 -15.64 27.68 -1.87
N ALA A 89 -16.96 27.84 -1.78
CA ALA A 89 -17.77 28.47 -2.81
C ALA A 89 -18.04 29.97 -2.58
N LEU A 90 -17.89 30.43 -1.34
CA LEU A 90 -18.13 31.85 -1.02
C LEU A 90 -16.91 32.69 -1.36
N GLY A 91 -17.15 33.81 -2.04
CA GLY A 91 -16.17 34.84 -2.33
C GLY A 91 -16.42 36.12 -1.51
N VAL A 92 -15.36 36.81 -1.11
CA VAL A 92 -15.46 38.12 -0.43
C VAL A 92 -14.83 39.17 -1.32
N HIS A 93 -15.47 40.35 -1.39
CA HIS A 93 -14.97 41.44 -2.20
C HIS A 93 -13.57 41.88 -1.76
N VAL A 94 -12.67 42.09 -2.71
CA VAL A 94 -11.24 42.38 -2.47
C VAL A 94 -10.95 43.63 -1.67
N ASP A 95 -11.89 44.63 -1.67
CA ASP A 95 -11.75 45.90 -0.94
C ASP A 95 -12.17 45.78 0.53
N VAL A 96 -12.63 44.63 1.01
CA VAL A 96 -13.02 44.41 2.40
C VAL A 96 -11.80 44.03 3.23
N ALA A 97 -11.55 44.79 4.28
CA ALA A 97 -10.55 44.48 5.30
C ALA A 97 -11.20 43.88 6.55
N ASP A 98 -10.39 43.24 7.42
CA ASP A 98 -10.82 42.71 8.70
C ASP A 98 -12.04 41.77 8.61
N VAL A 99 -12.07 40.91 7.58
CA VAL A 99 -13.17 39.98 7.34
C VAL A 99 -13.26 38.94 8.44
N ALA A 100 -14.41 38.85 9.09
CA ALA A 100 -14.79 37.73 9.95
C ALA A 100 -16.10 37.13 9.44
N TRP A 101 -16.24 35.81 9.57
CA TRP A 101 -17.47 35.13 9.18
C TRP A 101 -17.76 33.94 10.09
N GLN A 102 -19.03 33.59 10.16
CA GLN A 102 -19.53 32.39 10.83
C GLN A 102 -20.62 31.76 10.01
N VAL A 103 -20.86 30.46 10.22
CA VAL A 103 -21.90 29.70 9.53
C VAL A 103 -22.76 28.93 10.50
N GLU A 104 -24.08 28.98 10.29
CA GLU A 104 -25.06 28.23 11.05
C GLU A 104 -25.83 27.30 10.11
N PRO A 105 -25.64 25.97 10.24
CA PRO A 105 -26.36 25.00 9.43
C PRO A 105 -27.77 24.76 9.96
N GLU A 106 -28.76 24.80 9.06
CA GLU A 106 -30.15 24.44 9.32
C GLU A 106 -30.54 23.22 8.45
N GLN A 107 -30.87 22.11 9.08
CA GLN A 107 -31.38 20.95 8.36
C GLN A 107 -32.82 21.21 7.88
N VAL A 108 -33.03 21.33 6.57
CA VAL A 108 -34.35 21.60 5.98
C VAL A 108 -35.09 20.28 5.71
N ASP A 109 -34.40 19.32 5.13
CA ASP A 109 -34.90 17.97 4.85
C ASP A 109 -33.74 16.97 4.85
N GLU A 110 -34.02 15.70 4.54
CA GLU A 110 -33.02 14.63 4.53
C GLU A 110 -31.81 14.87 3.59
N ASN A 111 -31.99 15.74 2.59
CA ASN A 111 -31.01 15.94 1.54
C ASN A 111 -30.62 17.43 1.36
N THR A 112 -31.20 18.33 2.16
CA THR A 112 -30.97 19.78 2.03
C THR A 112 -30.59 20.38 3.38
N ILE A 113 -29.43 21.00 3.40
CA ILE A 113 -28.93 21.77 4.55
C ILE A 113 -28.83 23.23 4.06
N ARG A 114 -29.52 24.14 4.75
CA ARG A 114 -29.43 25.56 4.51
C ARG A 114 -28.32 26.14 5.37
N MET A 115 -27.38 26.82 4.75
CA MET A 115 -26.24 27.43 5.41
C MET A 115 -26.47 28.93 5.55
N HIS A 116 -26.66 29.40 6.78
CA HIS A 116 -26.75 30.83 7.10
C HIS A 116 -25.33 31.33 7.37
N CYS A 117 -24.82 32.18 6.50
CA CYS A 117 -23.46 32.68 6.57
C CYS A 117 -23.50 34.17 6.89
N PHE A 118 -22.92 34.56 8.01
CA PHE A 118 -22.87 35.94 8.50
C PHE A 118 -21.45 36.45 8.32
N PHE A 119 -21.35 37.58 7.62
CA PHE A 119 -20.07 38.22 7.34
C PHE A 119 -20.03 39.62 7.95
N THR A 120 -18.87 39.96 8.47
CA THR A 120 -18.55 41.32 8.92
C THR A 120 -17.20 41.74 8.37
N GLY A 121 -17.04 43.03 8.10
CA GLY A 121 -15.78 43.57 7.58
C GLY A 121 -15.77 45.08 7.59
N VAL A 122 -14.70 45.66 7.04
CA VAL A 122 -14.55 47.12 6.93
C VAL A 122 -14.21 47.48 5.49
N VAL A 123 -15.03 48.35 4.90
CA VAL A 123 -14.82 48.89 3.55
C VAL A 123 -14.72 50.37 3.61
N ARG A 124 -13.65 50.96 3.09
CA ARG A 124 -13.41 52.41 3.10
C ARG A 124 -13.57 53.04 4.49
N GLY A 125 -13.18 52.31 5.57
CA GLY A 125 -13.33 52.77 6.95
C GLY A 125 -14.76 52.65 7.52
N THR A 126 -15.70 52.11 6.74
CA THR A 126 -17.10 51.90 7.17
C THR A 126 -17.30 50.41 7.49
N PRO A 127 -17.78 50.03 8.70
CA PRO A 127 -18.17 48.68 8.99
C PRO A 127 -19.32 48.23 8.08
N VAL A 128 -19.19 46.99 7.55
CA VAL A 128 -20.22 46.36 6.70
C VAL A 128 -20.57 45.01 7.28
N GLU A 129 -21.83 44.63 7.16
CA GLU A 129 -22.34 43.32 7.57
C GLU A 129 -23.26 42.81 6.46
N GLU A 130 -23.17 41.51 6.17
CA GLU A 130 -24.05 40.86 5.21
C GLU A 130 -24.36 39.44 5.67
N GLU A 131 -25.63 39.07 5.49
CA GLU A 131 -26.09 37.68 5.70
C GLU A 131 -26.47 37.08 4.35
N VAL A 132 -25.84 35.95 4.01
CA VAL A 132 -26.20 35.18 2.83
C VAL A 132 -26.66 33.81 3.22
N THR A 133 -27.65 33.28 2.50
CA THR A 133 -28.20 31.96 2.76
C THR A 133 -28.01 31.09 1.54
N VAL A 134 -27.21 30.00 1.69
CA VAL A 134 -26.89 29.09 0.60
C VAL A 134 -27.45 27.70 0.90
N PRO A 135 -28.41 27.21 0.13
CA PRO A 135 -28.90 25.83 0.25
C PRO A 135 -27.88 24.86 -0.36
N VAL A 136 -27.44 23.88 0.42
CA VAL A 136 -26.60 22.77 -0.01
C VAL A 136 -27.47 21.53 -0.17
N LYS A 137 -27.57 21.03 -1.41
CA LYS A 137 -28.33 19.83 -1.74
C LYS A 137 -27.41 18.62 -1.88
N ILE A 138 -27.64 17.60 -1.04
CA ILE A 138 -26.83 16.38 -1.02
C ILE A 138 -27.56 15.29 -1.81
N SER A 139 -26.90 14.80 -2.85
CA SER A 139 -27.35 13.68 -3.65
C SER A 139 -26.55 12.43 -3.28
N ARG A 140 -27.25 11.42 -2.74
CA ARG A 140 -26.66 10.16 -2.37
C ARG A 140 -26.54 9.25 -3.59
N GLN A 141 -25.34 8.77 -3.86
CA GLN A 141 -25.03 7.89 -4.99
C GLN A 141 -24.05 6.81 -4.52
N THR A 142 -23.85 5.79 -5.33
CA THR A 142 -22.76 4.82 -5.12
C THR A 142 -21.57 5.24 -5.97
N CYS A 143 -20.40 5.43 -5.38
CA CYS A 143 -19.18 5.72 -6.15
C CYS A 143 -18.73 4.47 -6.92
N GLN A 144 -17.88 4.68 -7.93
CA GLN A 144 -17.40 3.58 -8.79
C GLN A 144 -16.68 2.48 -7.98
N ARG A 145 -15.87 2.84 -6.97
CA ARG A 145 -15.20 1.88 -6.09
C ARG A 145 -16.22 0.99 -5.37
N CYS A 146 -17.18 1.61 -4.69
CA CYS A 146 -18.19 0.87 -3.92
C CYS A 146 -19.11 0.02 -4.82
N GLY A 147 -19.43 0.51 -6.01
CA GLY A 147 -20.16 -0.28 -7.01
C GLY A 147 -19.37 -1.50 -7.50
N ARG A 148 -18.05 -1.35 -7.71
CA ARG A 148 -17.18 -2.47 -8.07
C ARG A 148 -17.05 -3.49 -6.96
N ILE A 149 -16.88 -3.05 -5.71
CA ILE A 149 -16.82 -3.93 -4.54
C ILE A 149 -18.14 -4.70 -4.39
N ALA A 150 -19.28 -4.02 -4.48
CA ALA A 150 -20.60 -4.65 -4.37
C ALA A 150 -20.93 -5.61 -5.52
N GLY A 151 -20.25 -5.47 -6.65
CA GLY A 151 -20.39 -6.34 -7.83
C GLY A 151 -19.28 -7.38 -7.97
N ASP A 152 -18.50 -7.64 -6.92
CA ASP A 152 -17.39 -8.61 -6.89
C ASP A 152 -16.42 -8.43 -8.08
N TYR A 153 -16.21 -7.16 -8.47
CA TYR A 153 -15.33 -6.83 -9.60
C TYR A 153 -13.88 -7.12 -9.28
N TYR A 154 -13.20 -7.78 -10.20
CA TYR A 154 -11.74 -7.93 -10.20
C TYR A 154 -11.18 -7.81 -11.62
N ALA A 155 -9.96 -7.30 -11.73
CA ALA A 155 -9.22 -7.21 -12.99
C ALA A 155 -8.14 -8.29 -13.11
N SER A 156 -7.59 -8.73 -11.97
CA SER A 156 -6.61 -9.82 -11.98
C SER A 156 -6.79 -10.81 -10.84
N THR A 157 -6.25 -12.00 -11.05
CA THR A 157 -6.15 -13.07 -10.05
C THR A 157 -4.67 -13.42 -9.87
N VAL A 158 -4.19 -13.43 -8.63
CA VAL A 158 -2.89 -14.00 -8.28
C VAL A 158 -3.14 -15.42 -7.76
N GLN A 159 -2.55 -16.39 -8.42
CA GLN A 159 -2.63 -17.80 -8.03
C GLN A 159 -1.31 -18.18 -7.35
N ILE A 160 -1.37 -18.50 -6.06
CA ILE A 160 -0.21 -18.98 -5.30
C ILE A 160 -0.22 -20.50 -5.33
N ARG A 161 0.79 -21.08 -5.92
CA ARG A 161 1.01 -22.52 -6.07
C ARG A 161 2.45 -22.84 -5.74
N ALA A 162 2.75 -24.08 -5.44
CA ALA A 162 4.13 -24.54 -5.31
C ALA A 162 4.43 -25.65 -6.33
N GLU A 163 5.69 -25.85 -6.64
CA GLU A 163 6.13 -26.92 -7.53
C GLU A 163 6.15 -28.24 -6.77
N ASP A 164 5.52 -29.27 -7.30
CA ASP A 164 5.45 -30.63 -6.76
C ASP A 164 4.96 -30.76 -5.28
N ARG A 165 4.36 -29.72 -4.73
CA ARG A 165 3.75 -29.67 -3.39
C ARG A 165 2.60 -28.66 -3.32
N THR A 166 1.88 -28.64 -2.22
CA THR A 166 0.95 -27.57 -1.87
C THR A 166 1.69 -26.49 -1.07
N PRO A 167 1.42 -25.19 -1.27
CA PRO A 167 1.92 -24.14 -0.40
C PRO A 167 1.60 -24.42 1.07
N THR A 168 2.53 -24.09 1.97
CA THR A 168 2.31 -24.21 3.41
C THR A 168 1.35 -23.14 3.93
N GLY A 169 0.80 -23.34 5.14
CA GLY A 169 -0.03 -22.33 5.80
C GLY A 169 0.70 -20.99 5.97
N GLU A 170 1.98 -21.03 6.33
CA GLU A 170 2.81 -19.82 6.44
C GLU A 170 2.95 -19.07 5.11
N GLU A 171 3.15 -19.79 4.00
CA GLU A 171 3.24 -19.18 2.67
C GLU A 171 1.91 -18.56 2.22
N THR A 172 0.77 -19.20 2.54
CA THR A 172 -0.57 -18.65 2.21
C THR A 172 -0.94 -17.46 3.08
N ASP A 173 -0.68 -17.53 4.40
CA ASP A 173 -0.91 -16.42 5.33
C ASP A 173 -0.07 -15.19 4.93
N ARG A 174 1.19 -15.44 4.57
CA ARG A 174 2.07 -14.38 4.11
C ARG A 174 1.62 -13.76 2.78
N ALA A 175 1.07 -14.57 1.87
CA ALA A 175 0.49 -14.07 0.62
C ALA A 175 -0.69 -13.11 0.88
N GLU A 176 -1.54 -13.45 1.86
CA GLU A 176 -2.64 -12.57 2.29
C GLU A 176 -2.11 -11.25 2.87
N GLU A 177 -1.11 -11.31 3.76
CA GLU A 177 -0.49 -10.12 4.34
C GLU A 177 0.13 -9.21 3.25
N ILE A 178 0.86 -9.80 2.29
CA ILE A 178 1.43 -9.07 1.15
C ILE A 178 0.32 -8.39 0.35
N ALA A 179 -0.78 -9.09 0.08
CA ALA A 179 -1.89 -8.53 -0.68
C ALA A 179 -2.51 -7.32 0.02
N HIS A 180 -2.80 -7.44 1.31
CA HIS A 180 -3.35 -6.34 2.11
C HIS A 180 -2.39 -5.16 2.22
N ARG A 181 -1.10 -5.41 2.43
CA ARG A 181 -0.07 -4.37 2.49
C ARG A 181 0.08 -3.61 1.17
N VAL A 182 0.14 -4.33 0.04
CA VAL A 182 0.21 -3.71 -1.29
C VAL A 182 -0.99 -2.81 -1.56
N VAL A 183 -2.20 -3.24 -1.16
CA VAL A 183 -3.42 -2.43 -1.30
C VAL A 183 -3.36 -1.19 -0.40
N ALA A 184 -2.99 -1.35 0.88
CA ALA A 184 -2.87 -0.24 1.83
C ALA A 184 -1.86 0.82 1.37
N ASP A 185 -0.69 0.40 0.87
CA ASP A 185 0.33 1.29 0.32
C ASP A 185 -0.20 2.08 -0.90
N MET A 186 -0.99 1.44 -1.75
CA MET A 186 -1.58 2.11 -2.91
C MET A 186 -2.69 3.08 -2.52
N GLU A 187 -3.52 2.73 -1.55
CA GLU A 187 -4.54 3.63 -0.99
C GLU A 187 -3.88 4.86 -0.34
N ALA A 188 -2.79 4.67 0.42
CA ALA A 188 -2.03 5.76 1.04
C ALA A 188 -1.44 6.73 0.01
N THR A 189 -1.11 6.25 -1.20
CA THR A 189 -0.66 7.09 -2.33
C THR A 189 -1.81 7.69 -3.14
N GLY A 190 -3.06 7.54 -2.71
CA GLY A 190 -4.26 8.12 -3.31
C GLY A 190 -4.94 7.28 -4.39
N ASP A 191 -4.54 6.01 -4.59
CA ASP A 191 -5.24 5.11 -5.51
C ASP A 191 -6.48 4.50 -4.85
N ARG A 192 -7.60 5.22 -4.89
CA ARG A 192 -8.89 4.75 -4.37
C ARG A 192 -9.43 3.48 -5.03
N ASN A 193 -8.90 3.09 -6.19
CA ASN A 193 -9.34 1.89 -6.89
C ASN A 193 -8.61 0.63 -6.43
N ALA A 194 -7.64 0.76 -5.51
CA ALA A 194 -6.95 -0.38 -4.92
C ALA A 194 -7.84 -1.09 -3.90
N PHE A 195 -8.15 -2.37 -4.11
CA PHE A 195 -8.80 -3.24 -3.13
C PHE A 195 -8.61 -4.72 -3.49
N VAL A 196 -8.67 -5.56 -2.45
CA VAL A 196 -8.80 -7.00 -2.60
C VAL A 196 -10.29 -7.31 -2.71
N THR A 197 -10.68 -8.06 -3.73
CA THR A 197 -12.07 -8.47 -3.95
C THR A 197 -12.38 -9.75 -3.19
N GLU A 198 -11.50 -10.74 -3.29
CA GLU A 198 -11.70 -12.07 -2.70
C GLU A 198 -10.34 -12.73 -2.47
N ILE A 199 -10.21 -13.42 -1.35
CA ILE A 199 -9.15 -14.38 -1.08
C ILE A 199 -9.83 -15.72 -0.86
N GLY A 200 -9.41 -16.73 -1.60
CA GLY A 200 -10.03 -18.05 -1.56
C GLY A 200 -9.00 -19.16 -1.61
N GLU A 201 -9.03 -20.02 -0.59
CA GLU A 201 -8.27 -21.26 -0.60
C GLU A 201 -8.82 -22.23 -1.63
N VAL A 202 -7.94 -22.98 -2.26
CA VAL A 202 -8.23 -24.03 -3.22
C VAL A 202 -7.35 -25.25 -2.92
N ASP A 203 -7.69 -26.42 -3.47
CA ASP A 203 -7.01 -27.69 -3.19
C ASP A 203 -5.48 -27.64 -3.43
N ASP A 204 -5.02 -26.79 -4.37
CA ASP A 204 -3.62 -26.65 -4.78
C ASP A 204 -2.99 -25.31 -4.35
N GLY A 205 -3.61 -24.55 -3.43
CA GLY A 205 -3.07 -23.31 -2.87
C GLY A 205 -4.08 -22.21 -2.65
N LEU A 206 -3.72 -20.96 -3.00
CA LEU A 206 -4.49 -19.76 -2.73
C LEU A 206 -4.76 -18.98 -4.02
N ASN A 207 -5.95 -18.39 -4.14
CA ASN A 207 -6.30 -17.43 -5.18
C ASN A 207 -6.64 -16.08 -4.55
N ILE A 208 -6.01 -15.01 -5.04
CA ILE A 208 -6.25 -13.63 -4.60
C ILE A 208 -6.78 -12.84 -5.78
N LYS A 209 -8.04 -12.39 -5.73
CA LYS A 209 -8.65 -11.54 -6.74
C LYS A 209 -8.51 -10.08 -6.33
N VAL A 210 -8.01 -9.24 -7.23
CA VAL A 210 -7.73 -7.83 -6.95
C VAL A 210 -8.25 -6.91 -8.06
N SER A 211 -8.50 -5.67 -7.68
CA SER A 211 -9.19 -4.66 -8.49
C SER A 211 -8.43 -4.18 -9.72
N THR A 212 -7.10 -4.32 -9.77
CA THR A 212 -6.28 -3.88 -10.90
C THR A 212 -5.14 -4.85 -11.21
N ASN A 213 -4.72 -4.90 -12.49
CA ASN A 213 -3.56 -5.70 -12.92
C ASN A 213 -2.25 -5.25 -12.24
N LYS A 214 -2.12 -3.96 -11.96
CA LYS A 214 -0.95 -3.41 -11.26
C LYS A 214 -0.79 -3.99 -9.85
N ILE A 215 -1.89 -4.15 -9.11
CA ILE A 215 -1.89 -4.77 -7.78
C ILE A 215 -1.47 -6.24 -7.90
N GLY A 216 -2.12 -7.00 -8.79
CA GLY A 216 -1.80 -8.41 -8.99
C GLY A 216 -0.32 -8.65 -9.31
N LYS A 217 0.24 -7.85 -10.22
CA LYS A 217 1.66 -7.92 -10.56
C LYS A 217 2.58 -7.59 -9.38
N LYS A 218 2.23 -6.56 -8.58
CA LYS A 218 3.01 -6.22 -7.38
C LYS A 218 3.00 -7.34 -6.34
N ILE A 219 1.84 -7.96 -6.10
CA ILE A 219 1.72 -9.09 -5.16
C ILE A 219 2.57 -10.25 -5.66
N ALA A 220 2.42 -10.65 -6.92
CA ALA A 220 3.16 -11.76 -7.51
C ALA A 220 4.69 -11.55 -7.41
N ASN A 221 5.17 -10.34 -7.71
CA ASN A 221 6.60 -10.03 -7.61
C ASN A 221 7.09 -10.08 -6.15
N LYS A 222 6.33 -9.52 -5.20
CA LYS A 222 6.71 -9.58 -3.78
C LYS A 222 6.77 -11.03 -3.25
N MET A 223 5.88 -11.90 -3.72
CA MET A 223 5.92 -13.32 -3.38
C MET A 223 7.21 -13.99 -3.84
N ILE A 224 7.64 -13.77 -5.09
CA ILE A 224 8.87 -14.38 -5.57
C ILE A 224 10.14 -13.71 -5.02
N GLU A 225 10.09 -12.42 -4.66
CA GLU A 225 11.17 -11.75 -3.92
C GLU A 225 11.38 -12.35 -2.53
N GLU A 226 10.30 -12.77 -1.87
CA GLU A 226 10.35 -13.31 -0.50
C GLU A 226 10.63 -14.81 -0.49
N PHE A 227 9.94 -15.59 -1.30
CA PHE A 227 9.99 -17.06 -1.27
C PHE A 227 10.74 -17.70 -2.44
N GLY A 228 11.16 -16.90 -3.41
CA GLY A 228 11.68 -17.42 -4.68
C GLY A 228 10.60 -18.01 -5.58
N GLY A 229 11.03 -18.73 -6.60
CA GLY A 229 10.12 -19.35 -7.55
C GLY A 229 9.97 -18.55 -8.84
N THR A 230 8.86 -18.75 -9.55
CA THR A 230 8.60 -18.12 -10.84
C THR A 230 7.21 -17.51 -10.90
N VAL A 231 7.05 -16.50 -11.77
CA VAL A 231 5.74 -15.92 -12.09
C VAL A 231 5.50 -15.98 -13.60
N ASN A 232 4.32 -16.45 -13.97
CA ASN A 232 3.85 -16.41 -15.35
C ASN A 232 2.53 -15.64 -15.39
N ASP A 233 2.30 -14.88 -16.43
CA ASP A 233 1.04 -14.18 -16.63
C ASP A 233 0.31 -14.69 -17.89
N ALA A 234 -1.02 -14.66 -17.80
CA ALA A 234 -1.91 -15.01 -18.91
C ALA A 234 -3.11 -14.06 -18.93
N GLU A 235 -3.44 -13.59 -20.11
CA GLU A 235 -4.58 -12.71 -20.35
C GLU A 235 -5.77 -13.50 -20.89
N THR A 236 -6.95 -13.21 -20.36
CA THR A 236 -8.21 -13.80 -20.83
C THR A 236 -9.17 -12.68 -21.21
N LEU A 237 -9.64 -12.68 -22.45
CA LEU A 237 -10.68 -11.77 -22.92
C LEU A 237 -11.99 -12.08 -22.19
N VAL A 238 -12.60 -11.08 -21.55
CA VAL A 238 -13.85 -11.24 -20.80
C VAL A 238 -15.03 -10.64 -21.53
N THR A 239 -14.87 -9.43 -22.07
CA THR A 239 -15.93 -8.67 -22.73
C THR A 239 -15.33 -7.52 -23.53
N GLU A 240 -16.18 -6.77 -24.21
CA GLU A 240 -15.87 -5.45 -24.76
C GLU A 240 -16.58 -4.38 -23.91
N ASP A 241 -15.94 -3.22 -23.74
CA ASP A 241 -16.55 -2.08 -23.06
C ASP A 241 -17.56 -1.34 -23.99
N GLU A 242 -18.21 -0.29 -23.45
CA GLU A 242 -19.20 0.50 -24.20
C GLU A 242 -18.60 1.22 -25.43
N ASP A 243 -17.29 1.42 -25.44
CA ASP A 243 -16.53 2.04 -26.54
C ASP A 243 -15.95 1.01 -27.52
N GLY A 244 -16.21 -0.28 -27.31
CA GLY A 244 -15.75 -1.39 -28.17
C GLY A 244 -14.31 -1.82 -27.91
N ASN A 245 -13.71 -1.44 -26.78
CA ASN A 245 -12.38 -1.91 -26.41
C ASN A 245 -12.49 -3.26 -25.70
N GLU A 246 -11.57 -4.15 -26.02
CA GLU A 246 -11.48 -5.47 -25.37
C GLU A 246 -11.04 -5.34 -23.91
N VAL A 247 -11.80 -5.97 -23.00
CA VAL A 247 -11.52 -6.00 -21.57
C VAL A 247 -10.94 -7.34 -21.19
N TYR A 248 -9.71 -7.35 -20.71
CA TYR A 248 -8.98 -8.54 -20.30
C TYR A 248 -8.89 -8.66 -18.79
N ARG A 249 -8.93 -9.89 -18.29
CA ARG A 249 -8.48 -10.27 -16.97
C ARG A 249 -7.12 -10.92 -17.05
N VAL A 250 -6.24 -10.56 -16.12
CA VAL A 250 -4.88 -11.12 -16.05
C VAL A 250 -4.78 -12.09 -14.89
N THR A 251 -4.26 -13.28 -15.16
CA THR A 251 -3.89 -14.24 -14.12
C THR A 251 -2.38 -14.24 -13.96
N PHE A 252 -1.90 -13.96 -12.76
CA PHE A 252 -0.50 -14.10 -12.36
C PHE A 252 -0.35 -15.42 -11.62
N ALA A 253 0.27 -16.41 -12.26
CA ALA A 253 0.54 -17.71 -11.66
C ALA A 253 1.92 -17.69 -10.99
N VAL A 254 1.94 -17.57 -9.68
CA VAL A 254 3.13 -17.69 -8.84
C VAL A 254 3.36 -19.17 -8.54
N ARG A 255 4.56 -19.66 -8.80
CA ARG A 255 5.00 -21.02 -8.44
C ARG A 255 6.17 -20.93 -7.50
N LEU A 256 5.92 -21.26 -6.25
CA LEU A 256 6.93 -21.33 -5.19
C LEU A 256 7.84 -22.52 -5.39
N PRO A 257 9.05 -22.52 -4.79
CA PRO A 257 10.00 -23.63 -4.92
C PRO A 257 9.44 -24.97 -4.43
N PRO A 258 10.00 -26.11 -4.89
CA PRO A 258 9.57 -27.43 -4.46
C PRO A 258 10.07 -27.83 -3.05
N TYR A 259 10.75 -26.93 -2.34
CA TYR A 259 11.33 -27.16 -1.02
C TYR A 259 10.95 -26.08 0.00
N THR A 260 11.02 -26.45 1.27
CA THR A 260 10.72 -25.59 2.43
C THR A 260 11.83 -25.75 3.49
N PRO A 261 11.91 -24.88 4.51
CA PRO A 261 12.79 -25.11 5.65
C PRO A 261 12.58 -26.49 6.27
N GLY A 262 13.68 -27.19 6.57
CA GLY A 262 13.67 -28.59 7.04
C GLY A 262 13.87 -29.62 5.93
N ASP A 263 13.70 -29.26 4.66
CA ASP A 263 13.94 -30.15 3.53
C ASP A 263 15.44 -30.33 3.27
N ILE A 264 15.81 -31.55 2.87
CA ILE A 264 17.15 -31.90 2.39
C ILE A 264 17.07 -31.99 0.88
N ILE A 265 17.81 -31.13 0.20
CA ILE A 265 17.74 -30.93 -1.25
C ILE A 265 19.06 -31.26 -1.94
N ASP A 266 18.95 -31.77 -3.14
CA ASP A 266 20.06 -32.02 -4.07
C ASP A 266 20.00 -30.91 -5.17
N LEU A 267 20.98 -30.03 -5.15
CA LEU A 267 21.04 -28.88 -6.05
C LEU A 267 21.50 -29.31 -7.43
N ALA A 268 20.82 -28.87 -8.47
CA ALA A 268 21.27 -29.07 -9.83
C ALA A 268 22.58 -28.29 -10.06
N ASN A 269 23.54 -28.91 -10.70
CA ASN A 269 24.86 -28.34 -11.02
C ASN A 269 25.75 -28.02 -9.79
N ASP A 270 25.52 -28.66 -8.66
CA ASP A 270 26.35 -28.54 -7.46
C ASP A 270 26.83 -29.94 -7.03
N ASP A 271 28.15 -30.18 -7.10
CA ASP A 271 28.78 -31.47 -6.79
C ASP A 271 29.25 -31.56 -5.32
N GLU A 272 29.00 -30.52 -4.49
CA GLU A 272 29.47 -30.49 -3.10
C GLU A 272 28.54 -31.22 -2.12
N GLY A 273 27.42 -31.72 -2.62
CA GLY A 273 26.49 -32.57 -1.91
C GLY A 273 25.23 -31.88 -1.40
N PRO A 274 24.29 -32.64 -0.79
CA PRO A 274 23.00 -32.15 -0.41
C PRO A 274 23.04 -31.05 0.64
N VAL A 275 22.01 -30.16 0.61
CA VAL A 275 21.84 -29.06 1.54
C VAL A 275 20.56 -29.26 2.35
N LEU A 276 20.67 -29.15 3.67
CA LEU A 276 19.52 -28.96 4.56
C LEU A 276 19.09 -27.52 4.50
N VAL A 277 17.87 -27.28 4.05
CA VAL A 277 17.27 -25.93 3.95
C VAL A 277 16.97 -25.41 5.35
N ARG A 278 17.51 -24.23 5.71
CA ARG A 278 17.23 -23.54 6.98
C ARG A 278 16.26 -22.37 6.77
N SER A 279 16.40 -21.67 5.64
CA SER A 279 15.52 -20.57 5.27
C SER A 279 15.43 -20.50 3.73
N ALA A 280 14.25 -20.16 3.24
CA ALA A 280 13.98 -19.89 1.83
C ALA A 280 13.47 -18.44 1.62
N HIS A 281 13.50 -17.60 2.65
CA HIS A 281 13.04 -16.20 2.56
C HIS A 281 14.14 -15.31 1.99
N GLY A 282 13.85 -14.65 0.86
CA GLY A 282 14.74 -13.74 0.16
C GLY A 282 15.97 -14.40 -0.48
N ASN A 283 16.58 -15.37 0.21
CA ASN A 283 17.70 -16.20 -0.22
C ASN A 283 17.49 -17.64 0.25
N LEU A 284 18.03 -18.60 -0.49
CA LEU A 284 18.15 -19.95 0.01
C LEU A 284 19.35 -20.03 0.95
N LYS A 285 19.10 -20.23 2.23
CA LYS A 285 20.13 -20.48 3.25
C LYS A 285 20.02 -21.90 3.77
N GLY A 286 21.14 -22.55 4.01
CA GLY A 286 21.15 -23.92 4.47
C GLY A 286 22.49 -24.37 5.04
N THR A 287 22.57 -25.68 5.34
CA THR A 287 23.77 -26.33 5.80
C THR A 287 24.07 -27.55 4.91
N ARG A 288 25.27 -27.65 4.37
CA ARG A 288 25.69 -28.83 3.61
C ARG A 288 25.78 -30.04 4.54
N VAL A 289 25.05 -31.09 4.20
CA VAL A 289 25.04 -32.29 5.07
C VAL A 289 26.33 -33.11 4.93
N THR A 290 27.13 -32.86 3.91
CA THR A 290 28.44 -33.53 3.70
C THR A 290 29.56 -32.94 4.54
N THR A 291 29.59 -31.59 4.66
CA THR A 291 30.69 -30.86 5.33
C THR A 291 30.27 -30.16 6.62
N GLY A 292 28.98 -29.83 6.77
CA GLY A 292 28.49 -29.00 7.84
C GLY A 292 28.67 -27.49 7.58
N GLU A 293 29.15 -27.09 6.40
CA GLU A 293 29.38 -25.72 6.04
C GLU A 293 28.08 -24.99 5.69
N ARG A 294 28.05 -23.70 5.91
CA ARG A 294 26.93 -22.84 5.48
C ARG A 294 26.83 -22.83 3.96
N TYR A 295 25.61 -22.91 3.48
CA TYR A 295 25.24 -22.69 2.07
C TYR A 295 24.33 -21.47 1.98
N GLU A 296 24.60 -20.59 0.99
CA GLU A 296 23.75 -19.47 0.69
C GLU A 296 23.73 -19.23 -0.82
N ALA A 297 22.52 -19.06 -1.37
CA ALA A 297 22.30 -18.70 -2.76
C ALA A 297 21.20 -17.64 -2.86
N SER A 298 21.54 -16.55 -3.55
CA SER A 298 20.56 -15.49 -3.85
C SER A 298 19.58 -15.94 -4.92
N TYR A 299 18.33 -15.49 -4.84
CA TYR A 299 17.34 -15.68 -5.89
C TYR A 299 17.63 -14.69 -7.03
N GLU A 300 18.26 -15.18 -8.09
CA GLU A 300 18.52 -14.38 -9.29
C GLU A 300 17.20 -14.09 -10.03
N GLU A 301 16.84 -12.81 -10.15
CA GLU A 301 15.58 -12.36 -10.78
C GLU A 301 14.31 -13.04 -10.21
N GLY A 302 14.35 -13.43 -8.91
CA GLY A 302 13.27 -14.18 -8.25
C GLY A 302 13.30 -15.69 -8.48
N ASN A 303 14.20 -16.21 -9.35
CA ASN A 303 14.31 -17.64 -9.57
C ASN A 303 15.10 -18.31 -8.45
N SER A 304 14.49 -19.29 -7.79
CA SER A 304 15.16 -20.14 -6.82
C SER A 304 16.13 -21.10 -7.51
N PRO A 305 17.19 -21.56 -6.82
CA PRO A 305 18.03 -22.63 -7.31
C PRO A 305 17.23 -23.89 -7.68
N ASP A 306 17.53 -24.46 -8.85
CA ASP A 306 16.93 -25.72 -9.26
C ASP A 306 17.44 -26.85 -8.35
N ALA A 307 16.53 -27.48 -7.67
CA ALA A 307 16.82 -28.48 -6.66
C ALA A 307 15.78 -29.60 -6.62
N ARG A 308 16.19 -30.76 -6.15
CA ARG A 308 15.30 -31.89 -5.96
C ARG A 308 15.31 -32.30 -4.48
N LYS A 309 14.13 -32.39 -3.87
CA LYS A 309 13.98 -32.93 -2.51
C LYS A 309 14.45 -34.37 -2.40
N LEU A 310 15.25 -34.66 -1.39
CA LEU A 310 15.76 -35.98 -1.04
C LEU A 310 15.02 -36.60 0.16
N GLY A 311 14.54 -35.76 1.07
CA GLY A 311 13.83 -36.10 2.30
C GLY A 311 13.72 -34.88 3.19
N GLU A 312 13.28 -35.09 4.40
CA GLU A 312 13.13 -34.07 5.44
C GLU A 312 14.09 -34.36 6.61
N LEU A 313 14.39 -33.39 7.43
CA LEU A 313 15.20 -33.54 8.63
C LEU A 313 14.58 -34.60 9.58
N GLU A 314 13.25 -34.63 9.63
CA GLU A 314 12.48 -35.60 10.44
C GLU A 314 12.53 -37.03 9.92
N ASP A 315 12.90 -37.24 8.64
CA ASP A 315 13.10 -38.57 8.06
C ASP A 315 14.39 -39.25 8.55
N GLY A 316 15.18 -38.55 9.39
CA GLY A 316 16.41 -39.06 9.97
C GLY A 316 16.20 -40.31 10.80
N VAL A 317 16.94 -41.38 10.50
CA VAL A 317 16.91 -42.65 11.25
C VAL A 317 18.17 -42.76 12.09
N GLU A 318 17.99 -42.95 13.39
CA GLU A 318 19.10 -43.18 14.31
C GLU A 318 19.87 -44.46 13.94
N THR A 319 21.18 -44.32 13.82
CA THR A 319 22.06 -45.48 13.55
C THR A 319 23.34 -45.44 14.40
N THR A 320 23.99 -46.59 14.54
CA THR A 320 25.20 -46.73 15.36
C THR A 320 26.43 -46.22 14.63
N VAL A 321 27.26 -45.47 15.32
CA VAL A 321 28.61 -45.09 14.90
C VAL A 321 29.55 -46.28 15.14
N VAL A 322 30.18 -46.76 14.07
CA VAL A 322 31.09 -47.89 14.14
C VAL A 322 32.52 -47.47 14.52
N THR A 323 33.03 -46.44 13.83
CA THR A 323 34.36 -45.88 14.11
C THR A 323 34.51 -44.52 13.40
N VAL A 324 35.25 -43.62 14.01
CA VAL A 324 35.70 -42.37 13.37
C VAL A 324 37.02 -42.69 12.66
N GLU A 325 37.04 -42.55 11.33
CA GLU A 325 38.22 -42.86 10.52
C GLU A 325 39.25 -41.73 10.55
N ASP A 326 38.78 -40.51 10.28
CA ASP A 326 39.61 -39.31 10.30
C ASP A 326 38.76 -38.02 10.46
N GLU A 327 39.31 -36.85 10.10
CA GLU A 327 38.64 -35.56 10.21
C GLU A 327 37.49 -35.40 9.20
N ASN A 328 37.47 -36.21 8.13
CA ASN A 328 36.52 -36.07 7.01
C ASN A 328 35.59 -37.29 6.86
N ALA A 329 35.87 -38.38 7.56
CA ALA A 329 35.18 -39.65 7.36
C ALA A 329 34.85 -40.39 8.67
N VAL A 330 33.65 -40.97 8.70
CA VAL A 330 33.16 -41.80 9.80
C VAL A 330 32.42 -43.00 9.25
N GLN A 331 32.54 -44.13 9.91
CA GLN A 331 31.75 -45.34 9.59
C GLN A 331 30.51 -45.41 10.49
N VAL A 332 29.37 -45.56 9.83
CA VAL A 332 28.08 -45.79 10.46
C VAL A 332 27.43 -47.06 9.91
N LEU A 333 26.49 -47.65 10.62
CA LEU A 333 25.68 -48.72 10.08
C LEU A 333 24.63 -48.18 9.11
N ASP A 334 24.49 -48.79 7.93
CA ASP A 334 23.38 -48.50 7.04
C ASP A 334 22.09 -49.03 7.71
N PRO A 335 21.08 -48.20 7.96
CA PRO A 335 19.89 -48.56 8.73
C PRO A 335 19.04 -49.66 8.07
N GLU A 336 19.19 -49.87 6.74
CA GLU A 336 18.44 -50.93 6.04
C GLU A 336 19.21 -52.23 5.91
N THR A 337 20.53 -52.15 5.65
CA THR A 337 21.35 -53.33 5.37
C THR A 337 22.18 -53.80 6.56
N TYR A 338 22.31 -52.97 7.61
CA TYR A 338 23.13 -53.19 8.81
C TYR A 338 24.63 -53.44 8.48
N GLN A 339 25.08 -52.98 7.33
CA GLN A 339 26.48 -53.02 6.94
C GLN A 339 27.17 -51.68 7.27
N ALA A 340 28.41 -51.78 7.72
CA ALA A 340 29.20 -50.57 7.95
C ALA A 340 29.49 -49.86 6.61
N LYS A 341 29.22 -48.57 6.60
CA LYS A 341 29.47 -47.67 5.47
C LYS A 341 30.25 -46.44 5.91
N THR A 342 31.28 -46.12 5.15
CA THR A 342 32.00 -44.86 5.33
C THR A 342 31.19 -43.72 4.67
N VAL A 343 30.93 -42.69 5.45
CA VAL A 343 30.21 -41.47 5.04
C VAL A 343 31.03 -40.23 5.38
N SER A 344 30.73 -39.11 4.77
CA SER A 344 31.35 -37.84 5.11
C SER A 344 31.07 -37.47 6.57
N ARG A 345 32.07 -36.92 7.25
CA ARG A 345 31.97 -36.42 8.62
C ARG A 345 31.76 -34.90 8.60
N PRO A 346 30.53 -34.43 8.80
CA PRO A 346 30.26 -32.99 8.82
C PRO A 346 30.77 -32.33 10.11
N ALA A 347 30.99 -31.02 10.09
CA ALA A 347 31.55 -30.27 11.23
C ALA A 347 30.68 -30.32 12.49
N TYR A 348 29.39 -30.57 12.37
CA TYR A 348 28.45 -30.71 13.49
C TYR A 348 28.42 -32.12 14.10
N PHE A 349 29.17 -33.11 13.52
CA PHE A 349 29.25 -34.45 14.07
C PHE A 349 30.00 -34.45 15.40
N ASP A 350 29.38 -35.03 16.44
CA ASP A 350 30.05 -35.27 17.73
C ASP A 350 30.88 -36.58 17.69
N PRO A 351 32.22 -36.49 17.84
CA PRO A 351 33.08 -37.67 17.83
C PRO A 351 32.84 -38.65 18.95
N GLU A 352 32.17 -38.25 20.02
CA GLU A 352 31.86 -39.09 21.19
C GLU A 352 30.46 -39.72 21.10
N ALA A 353 29.68 -39.37 20.05
CA ALA A 353 28.35 -39.92 19.86
C ALA A 353 28.38 -41.44 19.57
N GLU A 354 27.56 -42.23 20.25
CA GLU A 354 27.35 -43.64 19.98
C GLU A 354 26.37 -43.89 18.83
N THR A 355 25.42 -42.95 18.63
CA THR A 355 24.41 -42.99 17.56
C THR A 355 24.29 -41.62 16.93
N VAL A 356 23.84 -41.59 15.65
CA VAL A 356 23.62 -40.36 14.89
C VAL A 356 22.41 -40.55 13.97
N PRO A 357 21.63 -39.49 13.72
CA PRO A 357 20.59 -39.52 12.72
C PRO A 357 21.21 -39.53 11.30
N VAL A 358 20.70 -40.38 10.43
CA VAL A 358 21.15 -40.47 9.04
C VAL A 358 19.96 -40.45 8.08
N LEU A 359 20.12 -39.80 6.94
CA LEU A 359 19.21 -39.92 5.81
C LEU A 359 19.83 -40.79 4.72
N LYS A 360 19.09 -41.80 4.31
CA LYS A 360 19.43 -42.60 3.13
C LYS A 360 18.58 -42.15 1.95
N SER A 361 19.23 -41.68 0.92
CA SER A 361 18.60 -41.20 -0.29
C SER A 361 19.30 -41.68 -1.54
N ARG A 362 18.83 -41.28 -2.72
CA ARG A 362 19.54 -41.54 -3.97
C ARG A 362 20.92 -40.85 -4.07
N ALA A 363 21.14 -39.78 -3.30
CA ALA A 363 22.43 -39.08 -3.22
C ALA A 363 23.42 -39.80 -2.27
N GLY A 364 22.98 -40.83 -1.56
CA GLY A 364 23.81 -41.62 -0.64
C GLY A 364 23.24 -41.63 0.76
N LEU A 365 24.13 -42.01 1.72
CA LEU A 365 23.85 -41.99 3.14
C LEU A 365 24.59 -40.81 3.76
N HIS A 366 23.84 -39.93 4.43
CA HIS A 366 24.37 -38.70 5.01
C HIS A 366 23.97 -38.58 6.49
N ILE A 367 24.89 -38.13 7.34
CA ILE A 367 24.59 -37.77 8.72
C ILE A 367 23.81 -36.46 8.71
N LEU A 368 22.76 -36.39 9.53
CA LEU A 368 21.96 -35.18 9.71
C LEU A 368 22.39 -34.48 11.01
N PRO A 369 22.22 -33.16 11.08
CA PRO A 369 22.36 -32.47 12.37
C PRO A 369 21.22 -32.85 13.29
N ASP A 370 21.46 -32.79 14.61
CA ASP A 370 20.44 -33.03 15.61
C ASP A 370 19.23 -32.09 15.37
N PRO A 371 18.01 -32.61 15.41
CA PRO A 371 16.79 -31.79 15.25
C PRO A 371 16.54 -30.82 16.41
N ASP A 372 17.38 -30.77 17.47
CA ASP A 372 17.20 -29.81 18.56
C ASP A 372 17.30 -28.37 18.06
N PRO A 373 16.20 -27.59 18.19
CA PRO A 373 16.13 -26.22 17.65
C PRO A 373 17.09 -25.22 18.33
N ASN A 374 17.83 -25.69 19.38
CA ASN A 374 18.68 -24.77 20.17
C ASN A 374 20.18 -24.81 19.78
N THR A 375 20.60 -25.57 18.76
CA THR A 375 22.01 -25.66 18.32
C THR A 375 22.34 -24.89 17.05
N GLY A 376 21.59 -23.83 16.71
CA GLY A 376 21.79 -23.10 15.48
C GLY A 376 21.50 -21.60 15.50
N ASP A 377 21.28 -21.01 16.67
CA ASP A 377 21.12 -19.58 16.80
C ASP A 377 22.45 -18.91 17.24
N ASP A 378 23.41 -18.86 16.33
CA ASP A 378 24.47 -17.87 16.42
C ASP A 378 23.88 -16.54 15.91
N GLY A 379 23.31 -15.77 16.87
CA GLY A 379 22.62 -14.51 16.68
C GLY A 379 23.25 -13.60 15.64
N ASP A 380 22.45 -13.26 14.66
CA ASP A 380 22.44 -12.00 13.92
C ASP A 380 21.28 -11.95 12.89
N ASP A 381 20.22 -12.77 13.05
CA ASP A 381 18.98 -12.56 12.29
C ASP A 381 17.98 -11.75 13.14
N GLU A 382 18.23 -10.43 13.31
CA GLU A 382 17.09 -9.53 13.48
C GLU A 382 16.26 -9.61 12.18
N PRO A 383 14.93 -9.77 12.27
CA PRO A 383 14.11 -9.77 11.07
C PRO A 383 14.39 -8.49 10.30
N TYR A 384 14.88 -8.61 9.08
CA TYR A 384 15.10 -7.48 8.18
C TYR A 384 13.78 -6.73 8.03
N ASP A 385 13.64 -5.64 8.77
CA ASP A 385 12.60 -4.64 8.57
C ASP A 385 13.09 -3.65 7.50
N PRO A 386 12.62 -3.77 6.25
CA PRO A 386 13.03 -2.86 5.18
C PRO A 386 12.55 -1.42 5.39
N TYR A 387 11.84 -1.13 6.49
CA TYR A 387 11.26 0.18 6.81
C TYR A 387 11.83 0.83 8.08
N SER A 388 12.88 0.28 8.69
CA SER A 388 13.51 0.86 9.89
C SER A 388 14.37 2.11 9.64
N HIS A 389 14.37 2.67 8.42
CA HIS A 389 15.04 3.93 8.08
C HIS A 389 14.05 5.05 7.80
N THR A 390 13.33 5.49 8.84
CA THR A 390 12.73 6.84 8.86
C THR A 390 13.00 7.51 10.22
N ASP A 391 14.25 7.66 10.55
CA ASP A 391 14.67 8.76 11.45
C ASP A 391 14.76 10.02 10.60
N ILE A 392 13.63 10.69 10.41
CA ILE A 392 13.61 12.10 10.04
C ILE A 392 13.77 12.85 11.36
N ASP A 393 14.99 13.31 11.61
CA ASP A 393 15.33 14.24 12.68
C ASP A 393 14.57 15.56 12.44
N PRO A 394 13.69 16.02 13.34
CA PRO A 394 12.88 17.23 13.14
C PRO A 394 13.60 18.55 13.47
N ASP A 395 14.92 18.56 13.67
CA ASP A 395 15.67 19.76 13.99
C ASP A 395 16.83 20.02 13.02
N THR A 396 16.51 20.64 11.86
CA THR A 396 17.50 21.47 11.18
C THR A 396 16.80 22.68 10.56
N ASP A 397 16.72 23.76 11.34
CA ASP A 397 16.61 25.13 10.88
C ASP A 397 17.78 25.49 9.94
N VAL A 398 17.52 25.96 8.72
CA VAL A 398 18.02 27.22 8.11
C VAL A 398 17.10 27.59 6.92
#